data_15468df6cd1fab2e4063d98cdd4af006
#
_entry.id   15468df6cd1fab2e4063d98cdd4af006
#
_cell.length_a   1.000
_cell.length_b   1.000
_cell.length_c   1.000
_cell.angle_alpha   90.00
_cell.angle_beta   90.00
_cell.angle_gamma   90.00
#
_symmetry.space_group_name_H-M   'P 1'
#
loop_
_entity.id
_entity.type
_entity.pdbx_description
1 polymer ?
#
loop_
_entity_poly.entity_id
_entity_poly.type
_entity_poly.pdbx_seq_one_letter_code
_entity_poly.pdbx_strand_id
1 'polypeptide(L)'
;DLSYVWVYKQRLYFLQKNSMNVWYLPVDSIGGALTLLPLGGVFVRGGTLAWGQSWSLDSGGAGGLSEQCVFVTTEGEVAAYQGLFPGDASWAKVSSYRIGRPMGDKAFMRAGGDIVIATTVGFVSLAAASRLDYAALGQNAVSYPIEDDWADAVQTRGQTDWRVEVWPDQQMAMISPPPIVGRVPILFVVNVNTGKWCVFNNWDVRSLGLFMGAMYFGSANGTVRQAMVSGTDEGAPYTGQVVPLFED
;
A
#
# COMPACT_ATOMS: atom_id res chain seq x y z
N ASP A 1 -18.75 1.74 13.10
CA ASP A 1 -17.70 2.62 12.59
C ASP A 1 -17.15 2.07 11.29
N LEU A 2 -16.95 2.94 10.28
CA LEU A 2 -16.33 2.63 9.01
C LEU A 2 -14.87 3.11 9.04
N SER A 3 -13.93 2.30 8.56
CA SER A 3 -12.49 2.60 8.61
C SER A 3 -11.87 2.89 7.24
N TYR A 4 -12.46 2.37 6.18
CA TYR A 4 -11.92 2.51 4.83
C TYR A 4 -13.04 2.59 3.78
N VAL A 5 -12.77 3.27 2.66
CA VAL A 5 -13.70 3.42 1.53
C VAL A 5 -12.96 3.31 0.20
N TRP A 6 -13.56 2.62 -0.77
CA TRP A 6 -13.06 2.55 -2.15
C TRP A 6 -14.21 2.42 -3.15
N VAL A 7 -13.88 2.55 -4.41
CA VAL A 7 -14.84 2.40 -5.52
C VAL A 7 -14.51 1.13 -6.31
N TYR A 8 -15.53 0.34 -6.60
CA TYR A 8 -15.45 -0.76 -7.56
C TYR A 8 -16.74 -0.80 -8.38
N LYS A 9 -16.64 -0.85 -9.71
CA LYS A 9 -17.80 -0.87 -10.63
C LYS A 9 -18.87 0.16 -10.29
N GLN A 10 -18.45 1.44 -10.14
CA GLN A 10 -19.34 2.58 -9.84
C GLN A 10 -20.13 2.44 -8.53
N ARG A 11 -19.66 1.61 -7.60
CA ARG A 11 -20.23 1.45 -6.27
C ARG A 11 -19.22 1.82 -5.20
N LEU A 12 -19.69 2.48 -4.16
CA LEU A 12 -18.91 2.72 -2.96
C LEU A 12 -18.97 1.48 -2.05
N TYR A 13 -17.79 1.05 -1.64
CA TYR A 13 -17.59 -0.01 -0.66
C TYR A 13 -16.95 0.57 0.59
N PHE A 14 -17.38 0.08 1.74
CA PHE A 14 -16.92 0.55 3.04
C PHE A 14 -16.49 -0.64 3.89
N LEU A 15 -15.37 -0.49 4.55
CA LEU A 15 -14.90 -1.46 5.53
C LEU A 15 -15.45 -1.14 6.91
N GLN A 16 -16.02 -2.10 7.59
CA GLN A 16 -16.37 -1.98 8.99
C GLN A 16 -15.13 -2.21 9.85
N LYS A 17 -14.82 -1.25 10.71
CA LYS A 17 -13.63 -1.28 11.57
C LYS A 17 -13.55 -2.55 12.40
N ASN A 18 -12.36 -3.15 12.46
CA ASN A 18 -12.04 -4.34 13.25
C ASN A 18 -12.98 -5.53 12.97
N SER A 19 -13.36 -5.74 11.72
CA SER A 19 -14.24 -6.83 11.33
C SER A 19 -13.86 -7.43 9.97
N MET A 20 -14.57 -8.50 9.58
CA MET A 20 -14.54 -9.09 8.25
C MET A 20 -15.76 -8.65 7.40
N ASN A 21 -16.41 -7.58 7.79
CA ASN A 21 -17.60 -7.08 7.13
C ASN A 21 -17.27 -5.92 6.19
N VAL A 22 -17.80 -6.01 4.98
CA VAL A 22 -17.81 -4.95 3.99
C VAL A 22 -19.24 -4.54 3.74
N TRP A 23 -19.46 -3.25 3.58
CA TRP A 23 -20.75 -2.67 3.24
C TRP A 23 -20.62 -2.00 1.87
N TYR A 24 -21.67 -2.03 1.07
CA TYR A 24 -21.66 -1.36 -0.23
C TYR A 24 -22.99 -0.68 -0.53
N LEU A 25 -22.91 0.36 -1.37
CA LEU A 25 -24.06 1.11 -1.85
C LEU A 25 -24.52 0.60 -3.23
N PRO A 26 -25.74 0.94 -3.65
CA PRO A 26 -26.17 0.80 -5.04
C PRO A 26 -25.24 1.53 -6.01
N VAL A 27 -25.32 1.17 -7.31
CA VAL A 27 -24.53 1.84 -8.35
C VAL A 27 -24.85 3.34 -8.39
N ASP A 28 -23.80 4.16 -8.63
CA ASP A 28 -23.86 5.62 -8.74
C ASP A 28 -24.49 6.34 -7.52
N SER A 29 -24.50 5.69 -6.36
CA SER A 29 -25.04 6.24 -5.12
C SER A 29 -23.92 6.65 -4.17
N ILE A 30 -24.05 7.85 -3.58
CA ILE A 30 -23.14 8.38 -2.55
C ILE A 30 -23.72 8.29 -1.13
N GLY A 31 -24.95 7.80 -1.00
CA GLY A 31 -25.67 7.63 0.27
C GLY A 31 -26.85 6.71 0.12
N GLY A 32 -27.46 6.31 1.23
CA GLY A 32 -28.62 5.41 1.26
C GLY A 32 -28.39 4.17 2.12
N ALA A 33 -29.23 3.16 1.91
CA ALA A 33 -29.14 1.90 2.62
C ALA A 33 -27.92 1.09 2.17
N LEU A 34 -27.09 0.69 3.12
CA LEU A 34 -25.92 -0.15 2.90
C LEU A 34 -26.32 -1.63 2.87
N THR A 35 -25.74 -2.39 1.95
CA THR A 35 -25.88 -3.85 1.89
C THR A 35 -24.62 -4.51 2.46
N LEU A 36 -24.78 -5.51 3.32
CA LEU A 36 -23.68 -6.24 3.95
C LEU A 36 -23.11 -7.31 3.03
N LEU A 37 -21.79 -7.36 2.93
CA LEU A 37 -21.00 -8.46 2.39
C LEU A 37 -20.14 -9.05 3.53
N PRO A 38 -20.51 -10.18 4.13
CA PRO A 38 -19.71 -10.83 5.15
C PRO A 38 -18.61 -11.67 4.50
N LEU A 39 -17.36 -11.42 4.87
CA LEU A 39 -16.18 -12.14 4.35
C LEU A 39 -15.53 -13.07 5.39
N GLY A 40 -16.10 -13.23 6.59
CA GLY A 40 -15.51 -14.04 7.65
C GLY A 40 -15.27 -15.51 7.31
N GLY A 41 -16.07 -16.08 6.40
CA GLY A 41 -15.88 -17.47 5.93
C GLY A 41 -14.91 -17.63 4.75
N VAL A 42 -14.33 -16.54 4.27
CA VAL A 42 -13.46 -16.54 3.09
C VAL A 42 -11.98 -16.74 3.49
N PHE A 43 -11.60 -16.21 4.64
CA PHE A 43 -10.24 -16.20 5.16
C PHE A 43 -10.04 -17.23 6.27
N VAL A 44 -8.87 -17.85 6.31
CA VAL A 44 -8.57 -18.97 7.24
C VAL A 44 -7.56 -18.60 8.33
N ARG A 45 -6.86 -17.48 8.18
CA ARG A 45 -5.81 -17.06 9.11
C ARG A 45 -6.30 -16.16 10.25
N GLY A 46 -7.57 -15.81 10.25
CA GLY A 46 -8.13 -14.88 11.23
C GLY A 46 -7.73 -13.42 10.98
N GLY A 47 -7.74 -12.62 12.03
CA GLY A 47 -7.52 -11.18 11.95
C GLY A 47 -8.78 -10.45 11.51
N THR A 48 -8.61 -9.28 10.90
CA THR A 48 -9.68 -8.44 10.35
C THR A 48 -9.29 -7.96 8.95
N LEU A 49 -10.22 -7.37 8.22
CA LEU A 49 -9.87 -6.72 6.96
C LEU A 49 -9.05 -5.46 7.23
N ALA A 50 -7.94 -5.31 6.51
CA ALA A 50 -7.11 -4.12 6.53
C ALA A 50 -7.66 -3.06 5.57
N TRP A 51 -7.96 -3.45 4.33
CA TRP A 51 -8.52 -2.59 3.29
C TRP A 51 -9.06 -3.42 2.13
N GLY A 52 -9.79 -2.77 1.22
CA GLY A 52 -10.19 -3.29 -0.07
C GLY A 52 -9.89 -2.30 -1.19
N GLN A 53 -9.73 -2.79 -2.43
CA GLN A 53 -9.42 -1.93 -3.56
C GLN A 53 -9.84 -2.58 -4.89
N SER A 54 -10.08 -1.76 -5.92
CA SER A 54 -10.15 -2.26 -7.31
C SER A 54 -8.73 -2.51 -7.84
N TRP A 55 -8.56 -3.62 -8.52
CA TRP A 55 -7.31 -4.10 -9.06
C TRP A 55 -7.50 -4.53 -10.51
N SER A 56 -6.66 -4.03 -11.40
CA SER A 56 -6.77 -4.36 -12.83
C SER A 56 -5.56 -5.19 -13.21
N LEU A 57 -5.81 -6.46 -13.51
CA LEU A 57 -4.80 -7.33 -14.12
C LEU A 57 -4.87 -7.20 -15.63
N ASP A 58 -3.74 -6.90 -16.24
CA ASP A 58 -3.56 -7.13 -17.67
C ASP A 58 -3.38 -8.63 -17.88
N SER A 59 -4.39 -9.28 -18.38
CA SER A 59 -4.38 -10.71 -18.64
C SER A 59 -3.62 -11.11 -19.91
N GLY A 60 -2.95 -10.14 -20.56
CA GLY A 60 -2.02 -10.39 -21.66
C GLY A 60 -2.62 -11.19 -22.81
N GLY A 61 -3.78 -10.80 -23.32
CA GLY A 61 -4.44 -11.50 -24.41
C GLY A 61 -5.72 -10.80 -24.89
N ALA A 62 -6.47 -11.43 -25.77
CA ALA A 62 -7.71 -10.89 -26.34
C ALA A 62 -8.84 -10.61 -25.32
N GLY A 63 -8.61 -10.88 -24.03
CA GLY A 63 -9.58 -10.70 -22.94
C GLY A 63 -9.65 -9.30 -22.33
N GLY A 64 -8.74 -8.39 -22.68
CA GLY A 64 -8.72 -7.03 -22.11
C GLY A 64 -8.37 -6.96 -20.61
N LEU A 65 -8.44 -5.76 -20.04
CA LEU A 65 -8.24 -5.50 -18.62
C LEU A 65 -9.39 -6.12 -17.80
N SER A 66 -9.06 -7.10 -16.96
CA SER A 66 -10.01 -7.66 -16.01
C SER A 66 -9.92 -6.90 -14.69
N GLU A 67 -10.92 -6.09 -14.40
CA GLU A 67 -11.03 -5.40 -13.12
C GLU A 67 -11.57 -6.35 -12.05
N GLN A 68 -10.82 -6.48 -10.96
CA GLN A 68 -11.15 -7.30 -9.81
C GLN A 68 -11.32 -6.43 -8.56
N CYS A 69 -12.12 -6.91 -7.62
CA CYS A 69 -12.22 -6.35 -6.28
C CYS A 69 -11.38 -7.20 -5.34
N VAL A 70 -10.33 -6.62 -4.76
CA VAL A 70 -9.46 -7.33 -3.81
C VAL A 70 -9.74 -6.90 -2.38
N PHE A 71 -9.67 -7.88 -1.48
CA PHE A 71 -9.78 -7.70 -0.04
C PHE A 71 -8.52 -8.25 0.61
N VAL A 72 -7.94 -7.47 1.49
CA VAL A 72 -6.69 -7.81 2.18
C VAL A 72 -6.92 -7.81 3.68
N THR A 73 -6.48 -8.87 4.36
CA THR A 73 -6.59 -8.99 5.83
C THR A 73 -5.33 -8.47 6.53
N THR A 74 -5.47 -8.16 7.81
CA THR A 74 -4.33 -7.81 8.69
C THR A 74 -3.31 -8.94 8.83
N GLU A 75 -3.70 -10.19 8.54
CA GLU A 75 -2.81 -11.36 8.56
C GLU A 75 -2.17 -11.67 7.18
N GLY A 76 -2.42 -10.79 6.19
CA GLY A 76 -1.82 -10.90 4.86
C GLY A 76 -2.45 -11.95 3.97
N GLU A 77 -3.71 -12.30 4.18
CA GLU A 77 -4.49 -13.04 3.20
C GLU A 77 -5.16 -12.09 2.22
N VAL A 78 -5.14 -12.45 0.96
CA VAL A 78 -5.78 -11.72 -0.14
C VAL A 78 -6.85 -12.59 -0.76
N ALA A 79 -8.02 -12.03 -0.98
CA ALA A 79 -9.07 -12.65 -1.79
C ALA A 79 -9.45 -11.69 -2.90
N ALA A 80 -9.40 -12.16 -4.15
CA ALA A 80 -9.80 -11.40 -5.32
C ALA A 80 -11.13 -11.93 -5.85
N TYR A 81 -12.02 -11.01 -6.13
CA TYR A 81 -13.34 -11.25 -6.69
C TYR A 81 -13.50 -10.57 -8.05
N GLN A 82 -14.24 -11.20 -8.91
CA GLN A 82 -14.63 -10.66 -10.21
C GLN A 82 -16.15 -10.64 -10.31
N GLY A 83 -16.70 -9.80 -11.17
CA GLY A 83 -18.13 -9.65 -11.41
C GLY A 83 -18.60 -8.22 -11.18
N LEU A 84 -19.91 -8.00 -11.27
CA LEU A 84 -20.48 -6.66 -11.16
C LEU A 84 -20.57 -6.17 -9.71
N PHE A 85 -21.12 -6.99 -8.82
CA PHE A 85 -21.26 -6.67 -7.39
C PHE A 85 -21.65 -7.91 -6.58
N PRO A 86 -21.46 -7.93 -5.25
CA PRO A 86 -21.96 -9.02 -4.41
C PRO A 86 -23.47 -9.19 -4.54
N GLY A 87 -23.91 -10.41 -4.82
CA GLY A 87 -25.33 -10.74 -5.10
C GLY A 87 -25.69 -10.82 -6.57
N ASP A 88 -24.81 -10.38 -7.48
CA ASP A 88 -24.95 -10.66 -8.90
C ASP A 88 -24.43 -12.06 -9.25
N ALA A 89 -25.04 -12.70 -10.26
CA ALA A 89 -24.68 -14.06 -10.68
C ALA A 89 -23.22 -14.15 -11.21
N SER A 90 -22.65 -13.05 -11.68
CA SER A 90 -21.26 -12.97 -12.13
C SER A 90 -20.24 -12.82 -10.98
N TRP A 91 -20.69 -12.53 -9.74
CA TRP A 91 -19.80 -12.31 -8.61
C TRP A 91 -19.22 -13.62 -8.11
N ALA A 92 -17.92 -13.78 -8.29
CA ALA A 92 -17.21 -14.99 -7.89
C ALA A 92 -15.82 -14.67 -7.35
N LYS A 93 -15.38 -15.46 -6.35
CA LYS A 93 -13.98 -15.45 -5.89
C LYS A 93 -13.13 -16.14 -6.96
N VAL A 94 -12.17 -15.41 -7.54
CA VAL A 94 -11.30 -15.92 -8.60
C VAL A 94 -9.94 -16.38 -8.11
N SER A 95 -9.46 -15.81 -7.00
CA SER A 95 -8.20 -16.24 -6.40
C SER A 95 -8.16 -15.95 -4.90
N SER A 96 -7.30 -16.69 -4.21
CA SER A 96 -6.93 -16.44 -2.82
C SER A 96 -5.47 -16.83 -2.66
N TYR A 97 -4.67 -15.94 -2.07
CA TYR A 97 -3.24 -16.14 -1.88
C TYR A 97 -2.74 -15.37 -0.66
N ARG A 98 -1.49 -15.55 -0.33
CA ARG A 98 -0.89 -14.95 0.86
C ARG A 98 0.19 -13.95 0.47
N ILE A 99 0.20 -12.83 1.16
CA ILE A 99 1.30 -11.86 1.21
C ILE A 99 1.82 -11.77 2.65
N GLY A 100 2.87 -10.99 2.90
CA GLY A 100 3.24 -10.61 4.27
C GLY A 100 2.14 -9.77 4.92
N ARG A 101 2.15 -9.66 6.25
CA ARG A 101 1.22 -8.76 6.95
C ARG A 101 1.37 -7.35 6.41
N PRO A 102 0.28 -6.69 5.99
CA PRO A 102 0.32 -5.29 5.58
C PRO A 102 0.74 -4.41 6.77
N MET A 103 1.59 -3.43 6.50
CA MET A 103 2.14 -2.54 7.51
C MET A 103 1.21 -1.37 7.88
N GLY A 104 -0.04 -1.40 7.41
CA GLY A 104 -1.09 -0.41 7.71
C GLY A 104 -2.15 -0.34 6.64
N ASP A 105 -3.19 0.43 6.91
CA ASP A 105 -4.34 0.65 6.01
C ASP A 105 -4.01 1.53 4.80
N LYS A 106 -2.94 2.33 4.87
CA LYS A 106 -2.42 3.19 3.80
C LYS A 106 -1.00 2.80 3.38
N ALA A 107 -0.59 1.59 3.69
CA ALA A 107 0.74 1.07 3.40
C ALA A 107 0.82 0.42 2.01
N PHE A 108 0.17 1.02 1.02
CA PHE A 108 0.22 0.53 -0.35
C PHE A 108 0.14 1.68 -1.36
N MET A 109 0.55 1.42 -2.58
CA MET A 109 0.40 2.32 -3.72
C MET A 109 -0.21 1.62 -4.92
N ARG A 110 -0.79 2.39 -5.82
CA ARG A 110 -1.14 1.93 -7.16
C ARG A 110 0.05 2.15 -8.10
N ALA A 111 0.40 1.11 -8.84
CA ALA A 111 1.45 1.12 -9.85
C ALA A 111 0.85 0.70 -11.20
N GLY A 112 0.27 1.65 -11.92
CA GLY A 112 -0.56 1.36 -13.09
C GLY A 112 -1.81 0.58 -12.71
N GLY A 113 -1.99 -0.61 -13.25
CA GLY A 113 -3.08 -1.54 -12.89
C GLY A 113 -2.80 -2.38 -11.65
N ASP A 114 -1.55 -2.43 -11.19
CA ASP A 114 -1.15 -3.23 -10.03
C ASP A 114 -1.21 -2.44 -8.71
N ILE A 115 -1.13 -3.17 -7.61
CA ILE A 115 -1.04 -2.64 -6.26
C ILE A 115 0.24 -3.18 -5.62
N VAL A 116 1.09 -2.30 -5.12
CA VAL A 116 2.30 -2.67 -4.38
C VAL A 116 2.11 -2.31 -2.92
N ILE A 117 2.35 -3.27 -2.04
CA ILE A 117 1.99 -3.19 -0.62
C ILE A 117 3.25 -3.29 0.23
N ALA A 118 3.43 -2.38 1.18
CA ALA A 118 4.41 -2.53 2.23
C ALA A 118 3.95 -3.61 3.22
N THR A 119 4.71 -4.69 3.29
CA THR A 119 4.43 -5.85 4.13
C THR A 119 5.63 -6.19 5.01
N THR A 120 5.43 -7.11 5.94
CA THR A 120 6.52 -7.62 6.80
C THR A 120 7.62 -8.35 6.04
N VAL A 121 7.36 -8.81 4.82
CA VAL A 121 8.35 -9.54 3.99
C VAL A 121 8.94 -8.68 2.87
N GLY A 122 8.51 -7.42 2.74
CA GLY A 122 9.00 -6.50 1.73
C GLY A 122 7.88 -5.65 1.11
N PHE A 123 8.25 -4.83 0.13
CA PHE A 123 7.34 -4.05 -0.70
C PHE A 123 6.91 -4.93 -1.89
N VAL A 124 5.74 -5.56 -1.78
CA VAL A 124 5.31 -6.69 -2.60
C VAL A 124 4.22 -6.26 -3.59
N SER A 125 4.41 -6.60 -4.87
CA SER A 125 3.40 -6.47 -5.92
C SER A 125 2.32 -7.54 -5.77
N LEU A 126 1.04 -7.18 -5.85
CA LEU A 126 -0.06 -8.15 -5.85
C LEU A 126 -0.02 -9.08 -7.06
N ALA A 127 0.35 -8.55 -8.24
CA ALA A 127 0.49 -9.34 -9.45
C ALA A 127 1.60 -10.39 -9.32
N ALA A 128 2.72 -10.06 -8.69
CA ALA A 128 3.77 -11.02 -8.39
C ALA A 128 3.30 -12.06 -7.36
N ALA A 129 2.68 -11.60 -6.27
CA ALA A 129 2.20 -12.47 -5.20
C ALA A 129 1.13 -13.48 -5.66
N SER A 130 0.32 -13.12 -6.65
CA SER A 130 -0.69 -14.03 -7.20
C SER A 130 -0.11 -15.22 -7.98
N ARG A 131 1.18 -15.18 -8.33
CA ARG A 131 1.88 -16.18 -9.15
C ARG A 131 3.00 -16.91 -8.42
N LEU A 132 3.38 -16.44 -7.25
CA LEU A 132 4.52 -16.95 -6.48
C LEU A 132 4.05 -17.59 -5.18
N ASP A 133 4.82 -18.56 -4.73
CA ASP A 133 4.69 -19.08 -3.38
C ASP A 133 5.13 -18.03 -2.35
N TYR A 134 4.51 -18.06 -1.18
CA TYR A 134 4.80 -17.12 -0.10
C TYR A 134 6.30 -17.07 0.26
N ALA A 135 7.00 -18.22 0.23
CA ALA A 135 8.41 -18.28 0.55
C ALA A 135 9.32 -17.51 -0.43
N ALA A 136 8.86 -17.31 -1.67
CA ALA A 136 9.60 -16.60 -2.70
C ALA A 136 9.32 -15.09 -2.73
N LEU A 137 8.37 -14.60 -1.94
CA LEU A 137 7.94 -13.20 -2.02
C LEU A 137 9.03 -12.21 -1.62
N GLY A 138 9.80 -12.49 -0.58
CA GLY A 138 10.88 -11.62 -0.12
C GLY A 138 11.92 -11.37 -1.21
N GLN A 139 12.38 -12.42 -1.87
CA GLN A 139 13.37 -12.33 -2.95
C GLN A 139 12.83 -11.64 -4.22
N ASN A 140 11.52 -11.63 -4.40
CA ASN A 140 10.84 -10.98 -5.53
C ASN A 140 10.17 -9.65 -5.14
N ALA A 141 10.39 -9.18 -3.92
CA ALA A 141 9.89 -7.88 -3.48
C ALA A 141 10.64 -6.75 -4.17
N VAL A 142 9.92 -5.65 -4.44
CA VAL A 142 10.52 -4.41 -4.99
C VAL A 142 11.62 -3.89 -4.06
N SER A 143 11.48 -4.12 -2.75
CA SER A 143 12.45 -3.74 -1.71
C SER A 143 13.59 -4.73 -1.50
N TYR A 144 13.71 -5.78 -2.32
CA TYR A 144 14.80 -6.75 -2.18
C TYR A 144 16.20 -6.10 -2.11
N PRO A 145 16.52 -5.06 -2.92
CA PRO A 145 17.84 -4.39 -2.83
C PRO A 145 18.16 -3.74 -1.48
N ILE A 146 17.16 -3.54 -0.63
CA ILE A 146 17.27 -2.95 0.72
C ILE A 146 16.66 -3.87 1.78
N GLU A 147 16.73 -5.19 1.59
CA GLU A 147 16.03 -6.16 2.43
C GLU A 147 16.43 -6.07 3.91
N ASP A 148 17.72 -5.82 4.18
CA ASP A 148 18.23 -5.68 5.55
C ASP A 148 17.68 -4.42 6.25
N ASP A 149 17.70 -3.28 5.57
CA ASP A 149 17.14 -2.01 6.08
C ASP A 149 15.62 -2.11 6.26
N TRP A 150 14.95 -2.81 5.35
CA TRP A 150 13.52 -3.07 5.44
C TRP A 150 13.20 -3.95 6.66
N ALA A 151 13.95 -5.04 6.85
CA ALA A 151 13.79 -5.95 7.98
C ALA A 151 14.06 -5.26 9.32
N ASP A 152 15.11 -4.43 9.41
CA ASP A 152 15.37 -3.61 10.60
C ASP A 152 14.20 -2.66 10.88
N ALA A 153 13.70 -1.98 9.87
CA ALA A 153 12.57 -1.07 10.02
C ALA A 153 11.31 -1.79 10.50
N VAL A 154 11.00 -2.97 9.95
CA VAL A 154 9.87 -3.81 10.36
C VAL A 154 9.98 -4.24 11.82
N GLN A 155 11.17 -4.61 12.26
CA GLN A 155 11.42 -5.06 13.64
C GLN A 155 11.42 -3.92 14.64
N THR A 156 11.97 -2.78 14.27
CA THR A 156 12.29 -1.70 15.22
C THR A 156 11.31 -0.56 15.21
N ARG A 157 10.57 -0.33 14.10
CA ARG A 157 9.65 0.80 13.96
C ARG A 157 8.18 0.43 14.05
N GLY A 158 7.88 -0.84 14.27
CA GLY A 158 6.51 -1.36 14.38
C GLY A 158 5.92 -1.77 13.03
N GLN A 159 4.84 -2.53 13.11
CA GLN A 159 4.20 -3.20 11.97
C GLN A 159 2.84 -2.59 11.62
N THR A 160 2.59 -1.36 12.04
CA THR A 160 1.35 -0.61 11.77
C THR A 160 1.68 0.83 11.38
N ASP A 161 0.71 1.52 10.81
CA ASP A 161 0.78 2.95 10.49
C ASP A 161 1.87 3.37 9.50
N TRP A 162 2.41 2.44 8.73
CA TRP A 162 3.23 2.80 7.58
C TRP A 162 2.39 3.55 6.55
N ARG A 163 3.00 4.49 5.86
CA ARG A 163 2.37 5.30 4.82
C ARG A 163 3.14 5.15 3.53
N VAL A 164 2.41 5.01 2.44
CA VAL A 164 2.99 4.97 1.09
C VAL A 164 2.28 6.01 0.24
N GLU A 165 3.04 6.84 -0.46
CA GLU A 165 2.52 7.81 -1.40
C GLU A 165 3.41 7.87 -2.63
N VAL A 166 2.79 8.06 -3.78
CA VAL A 166 3.51 8.20 -5.07
C VAL A 166 3.56 9.66 -5.48
N TRP A 167 4.74 10.11 -5.88
CA TRP A 167 4.92 11.41 -6.50
C TRP A 167 5.25 11.23 -7.99
N PRO A 168 4.25 11.22 -8.87
CA PRO A 168 4.43 10.89 -10.28
C PRO A 168 5.40 11.81 -11.01
N ASP A 169 5.31 13.13 -10.76
CA ASP A 169 6.16 14.14 -11.42
C ASP A 169 7.65 13.97 -11.11
N GLN A 170 7.97 13.40 -9.96
CA GLN A 170 9.33 13.09 -9.54
C GLN A 170 9.70 11.61 -9.75
N GLN A 171 8.77 10.80 -10.26
CA GLN A 171 8.95 9.36 -10.47
C GLN A 171 9.38 8.63 -9.18
N MET A 172 8.84 9.05 -8.04
CA MET A 172 9.19 8.50 -6.74
C MET A 172 7.98 7.87 -6.06
N ALA A 173 8.22 6.78 -5.35
CA ALA A 173 7.33 6.33 -4.29
C ALA A 173 8.04 6.51 -2.95
N MET A 174 7.32 7.06 -2.00
CA MET A 174 7.79 7.37 -0.64
C MET A 174 7.11 6.44 0.35
N ILE A 175 7.89 5.73 1.14
CA ILE A 175 7.41 4.79 2.14
C ILE A 175 7.91 5.25 3.52
N SER A 176 6.99 5.69 4.36
CA SER A 176 7.29 6.17 5.71
C SER A 176 6.91 5.13 6.75
N PRO A 177 7.89 4.46 7.39
CA PRO A 177 7.62 3.76 8.64
C PRO A 177 7.33 4.75 9.77
N PRO A 178 6.59 4.35 10.82
CA PRO A 178 6.31 5.21 11.95
C PRO A 178 7.58 5.74 12.60
N PRO A 179 7.70 7.04 12.86
CA PRO A 179 8.81 7.58 13.61
C PRO A 179 8.74 7.12 15.09
N ILE A 180 9.90 6.81 15.65
CA ILE A 180 10.04 6.34 17.04
C ILE A 180 10.84 7.35 17.85
N VAL A 181 10.43 7.57 19.09
CA VAL A 181 11.16 8.42 20.04
C VAL A 181 12.58 7.87 20.23
N GLY A 182 13.58 8.75 20.10
CA GLY A 182 14.99 8.41 20.28
C GLY A 182 15.69 7.78 19.07
N ARG A 183 14.98 7.62 17.94
CA ARG A 183 15.59 7.20 16.66
C ARG A 183 15.41 8.26 15.59
N VAL A 184 16.40 8.38 14.72
CA VAL A 184 16.31 9.24 13.53
C VAL A 184 15.13 8.81 12.68
N PRO A 185 14.19 9.72 12.34
CA PRO A 185 13.14 9.43 11.39
C PRO A 185 13.73 9.09 10.03
N ILE A 186 13.17 8.09 9.37
CA ILE A 186 13.58 7.68 8.01
C ILE A 186 12.39 7.66 7.09
N LEU A 187 12.67 7.87 5.81
CA LEU A 187 11.75 7.72 4.71
C LEU A 187 12.45 6.93 3.61
N PHE A 188 11.94 5.76 3.28
CA PHE A 188 12.40 5.02 2.13
C PHE A 188 11.86 5.66 0.86
N VAL A 189 12.70 5.85 -0.12
CA VAL A 189 12.33 6.43 -1.41
C VAL A 189 12.81 5.52 -2.53
N VAL A 190 11.91 5.14 -3.41
CA VAL A 190 12.25 4.36 -4.60
C VAL A 190 11.89 5.16 -5.85
N ASN A 191 12.80 5.19 -6.81
CA ASN A 191 12.47 5.67 -8.15
C ASN A 191 11.67 4.59 -8.88
N VAL A 192 10.42 4.91 -9.24
CA VAL A 192 9.48 3.92 -9.81
C VAL A 192 9.85 3.43 -11.20
N ASN A 193 10.70 4.16 -11.92
CA ASN A 193 11.16 3.75 -13.26
C ASN A 193 12.42 2.88 -13.22
N THR A 194 13.35 3.20 -12.33
CA THR A 194 14.65 2.51 -12.27
C THR A 194 14.72 1.45 -11.18
N GLY A 195 13.76 1.44 -10.24
CA GLY A 195 13.77 0.56 -9.08
C GLY A 195 14.91 0.84 -8.08
N LYS A 196 15.60 1.99 -8.19
CA LYS A 196 16.70 2.36 -7.29
C LYS A 196 16.18 3.01 -6.03
N TRP A 197 16.81 2.66 -4.91
CA TRP A 197 16.41 3.07 -3.58
C TRP A 197 17.37 4.09 -2.98
N CYS A 198 16.82 4.97 -2.12
CA CYS A 198 17.56 5.81 -1.19
C CYS A 198 16.76 6.00 0.10
N VAL A 199 17.41 6.53 1.12
CA VAL A 199 16.79 6.83 2.41
C VAL A 199 16.95 8.32 2.70
N PHE A 200 15.83 8.99 3.01
CA PHE A 200 15.84 10.34 3.55
C PHE A 200 15.78 10.27 5.08
N ASN A 201 16.74 10.88 5.73
CA ASN A 201 16.82 10.95 7.18
C ASN A 201 16.27 12.30 7.70
N ASN A 202 15.84 12.30 8.95
CA ASN A 202 15.31 13.49 9.65
C ASN A 202 13.96 14.02 9.13
N TRP A 203 13.30 13.29 8.25
CA TRP A 203 11.94 13.60 7.83
C TRP A 203 10.95 12.90 8.78
N ASP A 204 10.42 13.65 9.77
CA ASP A 204 9.42 13.14 10.71
C ASP A 204 8.04 13.14 10.04
N VAL A 205 7.85 12.19 9.14
CA VAL A 205 6.63 12.04 8.34
C VAL A 205 5.58 11.24 9.12
N ARG A 206 4.46 11.88 9.43
CA ARG A 206 3.28 11.25 10.04
C ARG A 206 2.16 11.00 9.03
N SER A 207 2.10 11.79 8.00
CA SER A 207 1.17 11.63 6.88
C SER A 207 1.81 12.14 5.61
N LEU A 208 1.44 11.56 4.47
CA LEU A 208 1.85 11.98 3.14
C LEU A 208 0.61 12.32 2.33
N GLY A 209 0.73 13.28 1.44
CA GLY A 209 -0.33 13.62 0.51
C GLY A 209 0.16 14.43 -0.67
N LEU A 210 -0.27 14.06 -1.86
CA LEU A 210 -0.02 14.81 -3.09
C LEU A 210 -1.12 15.86 -3.28
N PHE A 211 -0.72 17.10 -3.46
CA PHE A 211 -1.64 18.21 -3.75
C PHE A 211 -1.07 19.12 -4.82
N MET A 212 -1.81 19.34 -5.91
CA MET A 212 -1.40 20.16 -7.06
C MET A 212 0.00 19.84 -7.61
N GLY A 213 0.32 18.55 -7.71
CA GLY A 213 1.63 18.08 -8.21
C GLY A 213 2.79 18.17 -7.20
N ALA A 214 2.58 18.75 -6.03
CA ALA A 214 3.57 18.85 -4.97
C ALA A 214 3.28 17.84 -3.84
N MET A 215 4.34 17.26 -3.28
CA MET A 215 4.24 16.38 -2.14
C MET A 215 4.26 17.18 -0.85
N TYR A 216 3.30 16.90 0.03
CA TYR A 216 3.21 17.47 1.36
C TYR A 216 3.29 16.37 2.42
N PHE A 217 3.82 16.69 3.57
CA PHE A 217 3.81 15.80 4.72
C PHE A 217 3.50 16.53 6.01
N GLY A 218 2.75 15.85 6.87
CA GLY A 218 2.50 16.30 8.23
C GLY A 218 3.57 15.77 9.17
N SER A 219 4.07 16.60 10.06
CA SER A 219 5.07 16.24 11.07
C SER A 219 4.50 16.19 12.49
N ALA A 220 5.24 15.59 13.43
CA ALA A 220 4.78 15.40 14.80
C ALA A 220 4.49 16.72 15.56
N ASN A 221 5.12 17.84 15.16
CA ASN A 221 4.87 19.15 15.76
C ASN A 221 3.59 19.84 15.26
N GLY A 222 2.79 19.13 14.42
CA GLY A 222 1.53 19.66 13.87
C GLY A 222 1.71 20.58 12.65
N THR A 223 2.92 20.68 12.09
CA THR A 223 3.13 21.46 10.86
C THR A 223 2.91 20.61 9.62
N VAL A 224 2.46 21.25 8.54
CA VAL A 224 2.44 20.69 7.20
C VAL A 224 3.58 21.32 6.41
N ARG A 225 4.40 20.48 5.80
CA ARG A 225 5.58 20.89 5.03
C ARG A 225 5.45 20.44 3.59
N GLN A 226 5.96 21.24 2.68
CA GLN A 226 6.10 20.86 1.28
C GLN A 226 7.49 20.25 1.07
N ALA A 227 7.53 19.10 0.41
CA ALA A 227 8.76 18.41 0.10
C ALA A 227 9.51 19.05 -1.07
N MET A 228 10.84 19.01 -1.03
CA MET A 228 11.75 19.33 -2.15
C MET A 228 11.50 20.70 -2.80
N VAL A 229 11.21 21.74 -2.01
CA VAL A 229 10.97 23.10 -2.51
C VAL A 229 12.26 23.77 -2.97
N SER A 230 13.40 23.42 -2.33
CA SER A 230 14.70 24.00 -2.60
C SER A 230 15.81 22.96 -2.39
N GLY A 231 17.05 23.30 -2.71
CA GLY A 231 18.24 22.49 -2.45
C GLY A 231 18.74 22.57 -1.00
N THR A 232 17.89 23.01 -0.06
CA THR A 232 18.21 23.15 1.37
C THR A 232 17.12 22.51 2.23
N ASP A 233 17.47 22.08 3.44
CA ASP A 233 16.53 21.62 4.45
C ASP A 233 16.16 22.80 5.36
N GLU A 234 14.97 23.33 5.20
CA GLU A 234 14.48 24.53 5.90
C GLU A 234 15.46 25.73 5.86
N GLY A 235 16.15 25.91 4.72
CA GLY A 235 17.14 26.97 4.53
C GLY A 235 18.56 26.62 5.00
N ALA A 236 18.76 25.47 5.64
CA ALA A 236 20.09 24.97 6.03
C ALA A 236 20.67 23.99 4.98
N PRO A 237 21.98 23.94 4.78
CA PRO A 237 22.59 22.94 3.94
C PRO A 237 22.44 21.54 4.55
N TYR A 238 22.25 20.53 3.69
CA TYR A 238 22.26 19.13 4.11
C TYR A 238 23.41 18.36 3.45
N THR A 239 23.78 17.23 4.04
CA THR A 239 24.83 16.34 3.52
C THR A 239 24.19 15.15 2.82
N GLY A 240 24.49 14.98 1.52
CA GLY A 240 24.21 13.76 0.80
C GLY A 240 25.34 12.75 0.97
N GLN A 241 25.01 11.49 1.25
CA GLN A 241 25.96 10.40 1.30
C GLN A 241 25.63 9.35 0.24
N VAL A 242 26.62 8.95 -0.56
CA VAL A 242 26.51 7.82 -1.47
C VAL A 242 27.54 6.79 -1.04
N VAL A 243 27.07 5.59 -0.74
CA VAL A 243 27.94 4.43 -0.43
C VAL A 243 27.79 3.46 -1.60
N PRO A 244 28.78 3.42 -2.52
CA PRO A 244 28.74 2.46 -3.62
C PRO A 244 28.98 1.06 -3.07
N LEU A 245 28.27 0.08 -3.63
CA LEU A 245 28.64 -1.32 -3.50
C LEU A 245 29.86 -1.55 -4.39
N PHE A 246 30.98 -1.92 -3.81
CA PHE A 246 32.11 -2.41 -4.57
C PHE A 246 31.78 -3.87 -4.94
N GLU A 247 31.63 -4.14 -6.22
CA GLU A 247 31.70 -5.53 -6.70
C GLU A 247 33.17 -5.95 -6.62
N ASP A 248 33.46 -7.04 -5.88
CA ASP A 248 34.74 -7.72 -5.85
C ASP A 248 34.97 -8.52 -7.15
#